data_96be13f22058f4c7a976d8d036ad743b
#
_entry.id   96be13f22058f4c7a976d8d036ad743b
#
_cell.length_a   1.000
_cell.length_b   1.000
_cell.length_c   1.000
_cell.angle_alpha   90.00
_cell.angle_beta   90.00
_cell.angle_gamma   90.00
#
_symmetry.space_group_name_H-M   'P 1'
#
loop_
_entity.id
_entity.type
_entity.pdbx_description
1 polymer ?
#
loop_
_entity_poly.entity_id
_entity_poly.type
_entity_poly.pdbx_seq_one_letter_code
_entity_poly.pdbx_strand_id
1 'polypeptide(L)'
;MARAAATAERGASPHSLKREYYDALRQLTLELAGIQLGRDHAFLIETRLASLARAEGFPSLADMVDELFATGQNRLAVRVVSTLLERDTRFFSDMRSLQLFAGVVLPALRRADLGRPARILSFGCASGQEAWTLAMIARQSVAKLGGEPPEIVGVDYPSAALERARAGVYTHFEAQRGLPIRQLLANFEPAGPDGTDWRVRDALRRNVRFEDFHLLSRLDPLGQFDCVVFRGSLRRYSGPAQVRVLRGVTQVVGENGFLLLGTGDAVPHVGYGFEEVDGLSNLLRRRVVKPVEADTEAEPKRTRFGPG
;
A
#
# COMPACT_ATOMS: atom_id res chain seq x y z
N MET A 1 -39.49 2.86 -51.01
CA MET A 1 -38.08 2.53 -50.71
C MET A 1 -37.63 3.38 -49.54
N ALA A 2 -37.71 2.84 -48.35
CA ALA A 2 -37.13 3.45 -47.18
C ALA A 2 -36.83 2.32 -46.19
N ARG A 3 -35.53 1.94 -46.08
CA ARG A 3 -35.04 1.03 -45.04
C ARG A 3 -34.52 1.90 -43.92
N ALA A 4 -35.32 2.11 -42.89
CA ALA A 4 -34.89 2.70 -41.65
C ALA A 4 -34.02 1.68 -40.90
N ALA A 5 -32.80 2.10 -40.64
CA ALA A 5 -31.84 1.34 -39.82
C ALA A 5 -32.33 1.37 -38.36
N ALA A 6 -32.83 0.24 -37.87
CA ALA A 6 -32.99 0.01 -36.47
C ALA A 6 -31.61 -0.27 -35.86
N THR A 7 -31.05 0.73 -35.19
CA THR A 7 -29.88 0.56 -34.32
C THR A 7 -30.31 -0.31 -33.15
N ALA A 8 -29.94 -1.58 -33.19
CA ALA A 8 -30.18 -2.50 -32.09
C ALA A 8 -29.45 -2.01 -30.85
N GLU A 9 -30.19 -1.55 -29.86
CA GLU A 9 -29.76 -1.51 -28.47
C GLU A 9 -29.36 -2.94 -28.10
N ARG A 10 -28.05 -3.18 -28.02
CA ARG A 10 -27.54 -4.43 -27.50
C ARG A 10 -27.95 -4.50 -26.04
N GLY A 11 -28.92 -5.36 -25.77
CA GLY A 11 -29.49 -5.58 -24.48
C GLY A 11 -28.44 -5.81 -23.42
N ALA A 12 -28.51 -5.02 -22.37
CA ALA A 12 -27.76 -5.24 -21.14
C ALA A 12 -28.07 -6.68 -20.67
N SER A 13 -27.03 -7.42 -20.33
CA SER A 13 -27.16 -8.73 -19.68
C SER A 13 -28.05 -8.57 -18.44
N PRO A 14 -28.99 -9.51 -18.14
CA PRO A 14 -29.95 -9.36 -17.03
C PRO A 14 -29.30 -9.27 -15.63
N HIS A 15 -27.99 -9.20 -15.53
CA HIS A 15 -27.21 -9.11 -14.30
C HIS A 15 -26.32 -7.88 -14.20
N SER A 16 -26.35 -6.94 -15.17
CA SER A 16 -25.52 -5.76 -15.09
C SER A 16 -26.17 -4.69 -14.20
N LEU A 17 -25.38 -4.09 -13.32
CA LEU A 17 -25.80 -2.94 -12.51
C LEU A 17 -26.16 -1.76 -13.41
N LYS A 18 -27.10 -0.93 -12.96
CA LYS A 18 -27.40 0.35 -13.61
C LYS A 18 -26.15 1.25 -13.62
N ARG A 19 -25.97 2.02 -14.66
CA ARG A 19 -24.82 2.95 -14.80
C ARG A 19 -24.64 3.86 -13.58
N GLU A 20 -25.72 4.33 -13.01
CA GLU A 20 -25.74 5.17 -11.82
C GLU A 20 -25.08 4.50 -10.62
N TYR A 21 -25.24 3.19 -10.44
CA TYR A 21 -24.60 2.41 -9.37
C TYR A 21 -23.06 2.35 -9.54
N TYR A 22 -22.57 2.19 -10.78
CA TYR A 22 -21.13 2.24 -11.01
C TYR A 22 -20.55 3.59 -10.66
N ASP A 23 -21.19 4.67 -11.08
CA ASP A 23 -20.71 6.02 -10.79
C ASP A 23 -20.75 6.29 -9.28
N ALA A 24 -21.79 5.87 -8.57
CA ALA A 24 -21.89 5.99 -7.11
C ALA A 24 -20.83 5.14 -6.37
N LEU A 25 -20.58 3.89 -6.78
CA LEU A 25 -19.55 3.03 -6.19
C LEU A 25 -18.13 3.58 -6.43
N ARG A 26 -17.88 4.18 -7.59
CA ARG A 26 -16.62 4.85 -7.90
C ARG A 26 -16.41 6.08 -7.03
N GLN A 27 -17.46 6.88 -6.86
CA GLN A 27 -17.41 8.04 -5.97
C GLN A 27 -17.18 7.63 -4.52
N LEU A 28 -17.89 6.63 -4.02
CA LEU A 28 -17.69 6.07 -2.68
C LEU A 28 -16.24 5.59 -2.46
N THR A 29 -15.66 4.90 -3.44
CA THR A 29 -14.28 4.42 -3.36
C THR A 29 -13.29 5.59 -3.36
N LEU A 30 -13.56 6.64 -4.14
CA LEU A 30 -12.75 7.84 -4.13
C LEU A 30 -12.81 8.58 -2.80
N GLU A 31 -13.99 8.71 -2.21
CA GLU A 31 -14.19 9.40 -0.93
C GLU A 31 -13.58 8.65 0.25
N LEU A 32 -13.82 7.34 0.33
CA LEU A 32 -13.35 6.54 1.47
C LEU A 32 -11.89 6.13 1.38
N ALA A 33 -11.38 5.88 0.18
CA ALA A 33 -10.03 5.36 0.00
C ALA A 33 -9.10 6.26 -0.83
N GLY A 34 -9.61 7.31 -1.46
CA GLY A 34 -8.84 8.19 -2.34
C GLY A 34 -8.42 7.53 -3.66
N ILE A 35 -8.95 6.34 -3.95
CA ILE A 35 -8.59 5.54 -5.12
C ILE A 35 -9.62 5.74 -6.22
N GLN A 36 -9.11 6.05 -7.41
CA GLN A 36 -9.92 6.27 -8.59
C GLN A 36 -10.08 4.97 -9.37
N LEU A 37 -11.29 4.41 -9.40
CA LEU A 37 -11.61 3.27 -10.24
C LEU A 37 -11.86 3.73 -11.69
N GLY A 38 -11.21 3.08 -12.65
CA GLY A 38 -11.39 3.34 -14.08
C GLY A 38 -12.82 3.00 -14.56
N ARG A 39 -13.23 3.59 -15.67
CA ARG A 39 -14.54 3.28 -16.29
C ARG A 39 -14.63 1.85 -16.81
N ASP A 40 -13.50 1.26 -17.15
CA ASP A 40 -13.39 -0.10 -17.71
C ASP A 40 -13.51 -1.20 -16.63
N HIS A 41 -13.68 -0.83 -15.36
CA HIS A 41 -13.76 -1.76 -14.24
C HIS A 41 -15.17 -2.29 -13.95
N ALA A 42 -16.19 -2.02 -14.79
CA ALA A 42 -17.56 -2.47 -14.56
C ALA A 42 -17.65 -3.97 -14.30
N PHE A 43 -17.06 -4.79 -15.16
CA PHE A 43 -17.03 -6.26 -14.99
C PHE A 43 -16.33 -6.69 -13.69
N LEU A 44 -15.23 -6.01 -13.34
CA LEU A 44 -14.51 -6.29 -12.09
C LEU A 44 -15.35 -5.95 -10.86
N ILE A 45 -16.05 -4.81 -10.89
CA ILE A 45 -16.97 -4.36 -9.84
C ILE A 45 -18.07 -5.40 -9.64
N GLU A 46 -18.74 -5.80 -10.72
CA GLU A 46 -19.82 -6.80 -10.65
C GLU A 46 -19.31 -8.14 -10.11
N THR A 47 -18.24 -8.66 -10.66
CA THR A 47 -17.69 -9.97 -10.26
C THR A 47 -17.32 -10.00 -8.78
N ARG A 48 -16.65 -8.96 -8.28
CA ARG A 48 -16.22 -8.88 -6.89
C ARG A 48 -17.40 -8.68 -5.94
N LEU A 49 -18.27 -7.74 -6.26
CA LEU A 49 -19.39 -7.39 -5.39
C LEU A 49 -20.50 -8.43 -5.42
N ALA A 50 -20.69 -9.17 -6.51
CA ALA A 50 -21.66 -10.29 -6.53
C ALA A 50 -21.29 -11.38 -5.51
N SER A 51 -20.00 -11.63 -5.31
CA SER A 51 -19.54 -12.57 -4.29
C SER A 51 -19.77 -12.01 -2.88
N LEU A 52 -19.54 -10.72 -2.68
CA LEU A 52 -19.82 -10.05 -1.42
C LEU A 52 -21.31 -10.03 -1.10
N ALA A 53 -22.17 -9.69 -2.06
CA ALA A 53 -23.63 -9.66 -1.88
C ALA A 53 -24.15 -11.01 -1.38
N ARG A 54 -23.71 -12.11 -1.99
CA ARG A 54 -24.07 -13.46 -1.53
C ARG A 54 -23.57 -13.75 -0.12
N ALA A 55 -22.34 -13.35 0.20
CA ALA A 55 -21.76 -13.55 1.54
C ALA A 55 -22.47 -12.74 2.63
N GLU A 56 -23.02 -11.57 2.27
CA GLU A 56 -23.83 -10.71 3.16
C GLU A 56 -25.31 -11.11 3.21
N GLY A 57 -25.75 -12.12 2.42
CA GLY A 57 -27.13 -12.59 2.40
C GLY A 57 -28.09 -11.75 1.58
N PHE A 58 -27.61 -10.90 0.69
CA PHE A 58 -28.47 -10.13 -0.21
C PHE A 58 -28.97 -10.99 -1.38
N PRO A 59 -30.25 -10.84 -1.76
CA PRO A 59 -30.85 -11.57 -2.90
C PRO A 59 -30.13 -11.28 -4.22
N SER A 60 -29.71 -10.03 -4.41
CA SER A 60 -28.98 -9.59 -5.60
C SER A 60 -27.92 -8.54 -5.27
N LEU A 61 -27.02 -8.29 -6.22
CA LEU A 61 -26.06 -7.21 -6.14
C LEU A 61 -26.74 -5.83 -6.10
N ALA A 62 -27.85 -5.67 -6.84
CA ALA A 62 -28.62 -4.43 -6.85
C ALA A 62 -29.22 -4.13 -5.47
N ASP A 63 -29.82 -5.14 -4.80
CA ASP A 63 -30.36 -4.97 -3.44
C ASP A 63 -29.28 -4.56 -2.44
N MET A 64 -28.06 -5.11 -2.55
CA MET A 64 -26.94 -4.70 -1.71
C MET A 64 -26.54 -3.25 -1.97
N VAL A 65 -26.53 -2.82 -3.22
CA VAL A 65 -26.16 -1.45 -3.58
C VAL A 65 -27.24 -0.45 -3.15
N ASP A 66 -28.51 -0.81 -3.29
CA ASP A 66 -29.63 0.00 -2.80
C ASP A 66 -29.56 0.18 -1.27
N GLU A 67 -29.35 -0.91 -0.51
CA GLU A 67 -29.16 -0.86 0.95
C GLU A 67 -27.94 0.00 1.34
N LEU A 68 -26.83 -0.15 0.62
CA LEU A 68 -25.61 0.63 0.85
C LEU A 68 -25.87 2.14 0.79
N PHE A 69 -26.64 2.59 -0.20
CA PHE A 69 -26.91 4.02 -0.38
C PHE A 69 -28.10 4.51 0.46
N ALA A 70 -29.00 3.62 0.86
CA ALA A 70 -30.08 3.96 1.79
C ALA A 70 -29.58 4.20 3.23
N THR A 71 -28.60 3.43 3.67
CA THR A 71 -28.07 3.46 5.06
C THR A 71 -26.81 4.31 5.25
N GLY A 72 -26.16 4.72 4.14
CA GLY A 72 -25.01 5.59 4.16
C GLY A 72 -23.67 4.91 4.51
N GLN A 73 -22.67 5.69 4.95
CA GLN A 73 -21.33 5.22 5.28
C GLN A 73 -21.34 4.37 6.58
N ASN A 74 -21.50 3.07 6.41
CA ASN A 74 -21.56 2.10 7.48
C ASN A 74 -20.56 0.95 7.26
N ARG A 75 -20.68 -0.12 8.05
CA ARG A 75 -19.88 -1.33 7.92
C ARG A 75 -19.94 -1.93 6.50
N LEU A 76 -21.09 -1.86 5.84
CA LEU A 76 -21.24 -2.35 4.46
C LEU A 76 -20.41 -1.53 3.49
N ALA A 77 -20.38 -0.20 3.63
CA ALA A 77 -19.55 0.68 2.80
C ALA A 77 -18.07 0.32 2.91
N VAL A 78 -17.57 0.09 4.12
CA VAL A 78 -16.19 -0.36 4.35
C VAL A 78 -15.92 -1.68 3.64
N ARG A 79 -16.81 -2.66 3.74
CA ARG A 79 -16.66 -3.97 3.09
C ARG A 79 -16.72 -3.89 1.57
N VAL A 80 -17.63 -3.10 1.03
CA VAL A 80 -17.73 -2.86 -0.41
C VAL A 80 -16.44 -2.23 -0.93
N VAL A 81 -15.97 -1.15 -0.30
CA VAL A 81 -14.74 -0.48 -0.71
C VAL A 81 -13.55 -1.41 -0.57
N SER A 82 -13.38 -2.13 0.54
CA SER A 82 -12.26 -3.06 0.72
C SER A 82 -12.25 -4.15 -0.36
N THR A 83 -13.40 -4.71 -0.72
CA THR A 83 -13.55 -5.70 -1.78
C THR A 83 -13.17 -5.12 -3.16
N LEU A 84 -13.54 -3.87 -3.44
CA LEU A 84 -13.15 -3.18 -4.68
C LEU A 84 -11.65 -2.84 -4.73
N LEU A 85 -11.04 -2.63 -3.57
CA LEU A 85 -9.61 -2.34 -3.46
C LEU A 85 -8.73 -3.58 -3.54
N GLU A 86 -9.27 -4.79 -3.35
CA GLU A 86 -8.50 -6.03 -3.41
C GLU A 86 -7.56 -6.07 -4.60
N ARG A 87 -6.33 -6.45 -4.31
CA ARG A 87 -5.28 -6.56 -5.32
C ARG A 87 -4.79 -8.00 -5.40
N ASP A 88 -4.50 -8.40 -6.61
CA ASP A 88 -3.73 -9.62 -6.82
C ASP A 88 -2.28 -9.34 -6.43
N THR A 89 -1.82 -9.94 -5.36
CA THR A 89 -0.45 -9.84 -4.89
C THR A 89 0.28 -11.17 -5.03
N ARG A 90 1.60 -11.14 -5.11
CA ARG A 90 2.43 -12.33 -5.21
C ARG A 90 3.77 -12.12 -4.52
N PHE A 91 4.33 -13.21 -4.08
CA PHE A 91 5.66 -13.23 -3.49
C PHE A 91 6.71 -12.76 -4.52
N PHE A 92 7.76 -12.11 -4.04
CA PHE A 92 8.91 -11.66 -4.83
C PHE A 92 8.56 -10.92 -6.12
N SER A 93 7.45 -10.19 -6.14
CA SER A 93 7.10 -9.31 -7.27
C SER A 93 8.06 -8.13 -7.33
N ASP A 94 8.29 -7.59 -8.55
CA ASP A 94 9.17 -6.44 -8.78
C ASP A 94 10.57 -6.63 -8.17
N MET A 95 11.29 -7.57 -8.73
CA MET A 95 12.64 -7.95 -8.27
C MET A 95 13.63 -6.78 -8.21
N ARG A 96 13.47 -5.76 -9.07
CA ARG A 96 14.35 -4.60 -9.09
C ARG A 96 14.26 -3.81 -7.78
N SER A 97 13.05 -3.50 -7.32
CA SER A 97 12.84 -2.83 -6.03
C SER A 97 13.33 -3.70 -4.87
N LEU A 98 13.11 -5.02 -4.92
CA LEU A 98 13.60 -5.94 -3.88
C LEU A 98 15.13 -6.04 -3.84
N GLN A 99 15.79 -5.93 -4.98
CA GLN A 99 17.26 -5.86 -5.05
C GLN A 99 17.79 -4.57 -4.40
N LEU A 100 17.12 -3.43 -4.59
CA LEU A 100 17.46 -2.17 -3.90
C LEU A 100 17.24 -2.29 -2.39
N PHE A 101 16.14 -2.93 -1.97
CA PHE A 101 15.90 -3.20 -0.56
C PHE A 101 17.03 -4.03 0.05
N ALA A 102 17.41 -5.14 -0.59
CA ALA A 102 18.44 -6.05 -0.11
C ALA A 102 19.86 -5.46 -0.18
N GLY A 103 20.19 -4.76 -1.26
CA GLY A 103 21.56 -4.30 -1.58
C GLY A 103 21.89 -2.89 -1.12
N VAL A 104 20.89 -2.04 -0.92
CA VAL A 104 21.09 -0.64 -0.54
C VAL A 104 20.46 -0.34 0.82
N VAL A 105 19.15 -0.57 0.97
CA VAL A 105 18.42 -0.19 2.18
C VAL A 105 18.91 -0.96 3.40
N LEU A 106 18.84 -2.29 3.39
CA LEU A 106 19.25 -3.10 4.56
C LEU A 106 20.70 -2.86 5.00
N PRO A 107 21.70 -2.82 4.09
CA PRO A 107 23.06 -2.49 4.48
C PRO A 107 23.20 -1.06 5.04
N ALA A 108 22.44 -0.08 4.53
CA ALA A 108 22.47 1.28 5.05
C ALA A 108 21.88 1.37 6.46
N LEU A 109 20.73 0.76 6.69
CA LEU A 109 20.08 0.73 8.01
C LEU A 109 20.97 0.02 9.05
N ARG A 110 21.65 -1.04 8.64
CA ARG A 110 22.62 -1.70 9.52
C ARG A 110 23.79 -0.81 9.91
N ARG A 111 24.37 -0.08 8.95
CA ARG A 111 25.51 0.85 9.22
C ARG A 111 25.12 2.03 10.09
N ALA A 112 23.84 2.38 10.11
CA ALA A 112 23.32 3.49 10.90
C ALA A 112 23.37 3.26 12.43
N ASP A 113 23.59 2.01 12.85
CA ASP A 113 23.65 1.60 14.27
C ASP A 113 22.56 2.24 15.13
N LEU A 114 21.32 1.89 14.84
CA LEU A 114 20.11 2.53 15.41
C LEU A 114 19.93 2.26 16.91
N GLY A 115 20.73 1.38 17.53
CA GLY A 115 20.56 0.92 18.92
C GLY A 115 19.25 0.12 19.14
N ARG A 116 18.52 -0.19 18.09
CA ARG A 116 17.28 -0.97 18.06
C ARG A 116 17.12 -1.68 16.71
N PRO A 117 16.26 -2.68 16.61
CA PRO A 117 15.87 -3.22 15.31
C PRO A 117 15.28 -2.11 14.40
N ALA A 118 15.67 -2.12 13.14
CA ALA A 118 15.09 -1.20 12.16
C ALA A 118 13.59 -1.50 11.98
N ARG A 119 12.79 -0.48 11.71
CA ARG A 119 11.35 -0.59 11.46
C ARG A 119 11.02 -0.28 10.02
N ILE A 120 10.31 -1.18 9.37
CA ILE A 120 9.96 -1.10 7.96
C ILE A 120 8.43 -1.15 7.81
N LEU A 121 7.87 -0.17 7.15
CA LEU A 121 6.44 -0.12 6.83
C LEU A 121 6.21 -0.66 5.40
N SER A 122 5.41 -1.70 5.25
CA SER A 122 4.84 -2.12 3.96
C SER A 122 3.45 -1.51 3.82
N PHE A 123 3.36 -0.43 3.05
CA PHE A 123 2.15 0.37 2.93
C PHE A 123 1.25 -0.13 1.80
N GLY A 124 0.05 -0.54 2.13
CA GLY A 124 -0.88 -1.18 1.20
C GLY A 124 -0.50 -2.64 0.93
N CYS A 125 -0.27 -3.42 1.99
CA CYS A 125 0.29 -4.78 1.94
C CYS A 125 -0.68 -5.85 1.41
N ALA A 126 -1.98 -5.55 1.28
CA ALA A 126 -3.05 -6.47 0.87
C ALA A 126 -3.00 -7.81 1.64
N SER A 127 -2.90 -8.95 0.96
CA SER A 127 -2.81 -10.28 1.59
C SER A 127 -1.41 -10.66 2.09
N GLY A 128 -0.50 -9.70 2.23
CA GLY A 128 0.73 -9.83 3.01
C GLY A 128 1.96 -10.38 2.27
N GLN A 129 1.86 -10.81 1.02
CA GLN A 129 2.99 -11.41 0.29
C GLN A 129 4.20 -10.47 0.21
N GLU A 130 3.98 -9.16 0.11
CA GLU A 130 5.06 -8.17 0.12
C GLU A 130 5.76 -8.13 1.49
N ALA A 131 5.01 -7.96 2.57
CA ALA A 131 5.57 -7.91 3.92
C ALA A 131 6.36 -9.18 4.27
N TRP A 132 5.84 -10.36 3.94
CA TRP A 132 6.54 -11.62 4.10
C TRP A 132 7.79 -11.72 3.22
N THR A 133 7.74 -11.22 1.99
CA THR A 133 8.92 -11.17 1.11
C THR A 133 10.02 -10.31 1.69
N LEU A 134 9.69 -9.12 2.20
CA LEU A 134 10.64 -8.23 2.86
C LEU A 134 11.26 -8.91 4.09
N ALA A 135 10.46 -9.60 4.90
CA ALA A 135 10.93 -10.34 6.06
C ALA A 135 11.89 -11.48 5.67
N MET A 136 11.59 -12.25 4.63
CA MET A 136 12.47 -13.31 4.12
C MET A 136 13.82 -12.75 3.63
N ILE A 137 13.80 -11.64 2.90
CA ILE A 137 15.00 -10.96 2.42
C ILE A 137 15.82 -10.41 3.58
N ALA A 138 15.18 -9.77 4.55
CA ALA A 138 15.83 -9.23 5.73
C ALA A 138 16.49 -10.33 6.57
N ARG A 139 15.81 -11.45 6.78
CA ARG A 139 16.37 -12.62 7.47
C ARG A 139 17.60 -13.20 6.78
N GLN A 140 17.59 -13.25 5.43
CA GLN A 140 18.77 -13.67 4.68
C GLN A 140 19.93 -12.67 4.79
N SER A 141 19.63 -11.38 4.81
CA SER A 141 20.64 -10.34 5.03
C SER A 141 21.29 -10.48 6.40
N VAL A 142 20.51 -10.69 7.45
CA VAL A 142 20.99 -10.93 8.81
C VAL A 142 21.87 -12.18 8.89
N ALA A 143 21.47 -13.27 8.25
CA ALA A 143 22.27 -14.50 8.22
C ALA A 143 23.66 -14.29 7.57
N LYS A 144 23.78 -13.34 6.63
CA LYS A 144 25.05 -13.04 5.96
C LYS A 144 25.87 -11.97 6.68
N LEU A 145 25.20 -10.95 7.20
CA LEU A 145 25.82 -9.73 7.72
C LEU A 145 25.78 -9.65 9.26
N GLY A 146 25.04 -10.55 9.93
CA GLY A 146 24.77 -10.53 11.37
C GLY A 146 23.76 -9.43 11.75
N GLY A 147 23.55 -9.20 13.04
CA GLY A 147 22.60 -8.24 13.61
C GLY A 147 21.22 -8.82 13.84
N GLU A 148 20.25 -7.96 14.11
CA GLU A 148 18.85 -8.33 14.32
C GLU A 148 18.00 -8.08 13.08
N PRO A 149 17.01 -8.94 12.80
CA PRO A 149 16.08 -8.70 11.72
C PRO A 149 15.20 -7.49 12.03
N PRO A 150 14.87 -6.65 11.04
CA PRO A 150 13.98 -5.52 11.23
C PRO A 150 12.57 -5.97 11.60
N GLU A 151 11.84 -5.12 12.31
CA GLU A 151 10.40 -5.22 12.46
C GLU A 151 9.72 -4.77 11.16
N ILE A 152 8.82 -5.59 10.63
CA ILE A 152 8.02 -5.27 9.44
C ILE A 152 6.57 -5.08 9.85
N VAL A 153 6.03 -3.92 9.54
CA VAL A 153 4.63 -3.57 9.78
C VAL A 153 3.92 -3.48 8.44
N GLY A 154 3.01 -4.41 8.18
CA GLY A 154 2.13 -4.35 7.02
C GLY A 154 0.85 -3.60 7.38
N VAL A 155 0.48 -2.61 6.59
CA VAL A 155 -0.78 -1.89 6.78
C VAL A 155 -1.61 -1.91 5.50
N ASP A 156 -2.91 -2.10 5.66
CA ASP A 156 -3.87 -1.98 4.58
C ASP A 156 -5.26 -1.67 5.14
N TYR A 157 -6.17 -1.34 4.24
CA TYR A 157 -7.58 -1.17 4.57
C TYR A 157 -8.15 -2.47 5.18
N PRO A 158 -9.01 -2.39 6.21
CA PRO A 158 -9.62 -3.57 6.81
C PRO A 158 -10.31 -4.45 5.76
N SER A 159 -9.86 -5.68 5.60
CA SER A 159 -10.31 -6.55 4.52
C SER A 159 -10.06 -8.03 4.81
N ALA A 160 -10.75 -8.91 4.08
CA ALA A 160 -10.44 -10.34 4.10
C ALA A 160 -9.00 -10.64 3.66
N ALA A 161 -8.43 -9.80 2.79
CA ALA A 161 -7.04 -9.93 2.38
C ALA A 161 -6.09 -9.68 3.55
N LEU A 162 -6.33 -8.65 4.37
CA LEU A 162 -5.50 -8.36 5.54
C LEU A 162 -5.62 -9.42 6.63
N GLU A 163 -6.82 -10.03 6.81
CA GLU A 163 -6.99 -11.19 7.69
C GLU A 163 -6.16 -12.38 7.20
N ARG A 164 -6.10 -12.61 5.89
CA ARG A 164 -5.23 -13.65 5.32
C ARG A 164 -3.75 -13.34 5.53
N ALA A 165 -3.35 -12.07 5.45
CA ALA A 165 -1.99 -11.64 5.79
C ALA A 165 -1.64 -12.01 7.24
N ARG A 166 -2.55 -11.73 8.19
CA ARG A 166 -2.39 -12.09 9.62
C ARG A 166 -2.33 -13.60 9.83
N ALA A 167 -3.21 -14.36 9.17
CA ALA A 167 -3.19 -15.81 9.22
C ALA A 167 -1.87 -16.37 8.67
N GLY A 168 -1.32 -15.74 7.64
CA GLY A 168 -0.07 -16.19 7.00
C GLY A 168 -0.22 -17.55 6.32
N VAL A 169 -1.45 -17.87 5.86
CA VAL A 169 -1.76 -19.13 5.17
C VAL A 169 -2.10 -18.83 3.71
N TYR A 170 -1.45 -19.55 2.83
CA TYR A 170 -1.55 -19.37 1.38
C TYR A 170 -1.80 -20.70 0.69
N THR A 171 -2.64 -20.70 -0.31
CA THR A 171 -2.87 -21.87 -1.16
C THR A 171 -1.59 -22.25 -1.90
N HIS A 172 -1.51 -23.50 -2.34
CA HIS A 172 -0.40 -23.96 -3.16
C HIS A 172 -0.20 -23.09 -4.41
N PHE A 173 -1.30 -22.69 -5.06
CA PHE A 173 -1.26 -21.80 -6.21
C PHE A 173 -0.65 -20.42 -5.88
N GLU A 174 -1.03 -19.81 -4.76
CA GLU A 174 -0.46 -18.53 -4.32
C GLU A 174 1.03 -18.63 -3.98
N ALA A 175 1.42 -19.74 -3.32
CA ALA A 175 2.83 -19.99 -3.01
C ALA A 175 3.68 -20.18 -4.28
N GLN A 176 3.17 -20.88 -5.29
CA GLN A 176 3.87 -21.07 -6.56
C GLN A 176 4.03 -19.75 -7.36
N ARG A 177 3.19 -18.76 -7.11
CA ARG A 177 3.25 -17.47 -7.81
C ARG A 177 4.34 -16.57 -7.25
N GLY A 178 5.59 -16.87 -7.60
CA GLY A 178 6.77 -16.05 -7.34
C GLY A 178 7.57 -16.43 -6.10
N LEU A 179 7.11 -17.34 -5.24
CA LEU A 179 7.90 -17.79 -4.09
C LEU A 179 8.95 -18.82 -4.53
N PRO A 180 10.26 -18.51 -4.42
CA PRO A 180 11.30 -19.48 -4.76
C PRO A 180 11.23 -20.71 -3.84
N ILE A 181 11.43 -21.90 -4.38
CA ILE A 181 11.31 -23.17 -3.64
C ILE A 181 12.18 -23.18 -2.37
N ARG A 182 13.38 -22.60 -2.41
CA ARG A 182 14.27 -22.51 -1.25
C ARG A 182 13.65 -21.65 -0.14
N GLN A 183 12.94 -20.57 -0.50
CA GLN A 183 12.25 -19.71 0.45
C GLN A 183 11.02 -20.40 1.03
N LEU A 184 10.28 -21.13 0.19
CA LEU A 184 9.12 -21.90 0.62
C LEU A 184 9.54 -22.92 1.70
N LEU A 185 10.52 -23.76 1.40
CA LEU A 185 10.98 -24.81 2.35
C LEU A 185 11.60 -24.24 3.64
N ALA A 186 12.26 -23.09 3.56
CA ALA A 186 12.91 -22.46 4.72
C ALA A 186 11.93 -21.71 5.63
N ASN A 187 10.86 -21.13 5.07
CA ASN A 187 10.02 -20.17 5.80
C ASN A 187 8.54 -20.58 5.91
N PHE A 188 8.15 -21.67 5.28
CA PHE A 188 6.77 -22.17 5.33
C PHE A 188 6.75 -23.64 5.76
N GLU A 189 5.58 -24.07 6.19
CA GLU A 189 5.26 -25.47 6.51
C GLU A 189 3.91 -25.83 5.88
N PRO A 190 3.67 -27.11 5.55
CA PRO A 190 2.39 -27.57 5.08
C PRO A 190 1.27 -27.25 6.07
N ALA A 191 0.11 -26.85 5.56
CA ALA A 191 -1.08 -26.48 6.32
C ALA A 191 -2.36 -26.93 5.62
N GLY A 192 -3.48 -26.81 6.33
CA GLY A 192 -4.78 -27.26 5.84
C GLY A 192 -5.02 -28.78 6.07
N PRO A 193 -6.27 -29.23 5.90
CA PRO A 193 -6.64 -30.64 6.17
C PRO A 193 -5.85 -31.63 5.33
N ASP A 194 -5.57 -31.28 4.09
CA ASP A 194 -4.87 -32.15 3.13
C ASP A 194 -3.37 -31.78 2.98
N GLY A 195 -2.86 -30.84 3.79
CA GLY A 195 -1.47 -30.38 3.70
C GLY A 195 -1.13 -29.68 2.39
N THR A 196 -2.13 -29.22 1.65
CA THR A 196 -1.96 -28.56 0.34
C THR A 196 -1.68 -27.06 0.45
N ASP A 197 -2.03 -26.45 1.57
CA ASP A 197 -1.74 -25.05 1.85
C ASP A 197 -0.37 -24.88 2.53
N TRP A 198 0.09 -23.64 2.59
CA TRP A 198 1.36 -23.29 3.16
C TRP A 198 1.20 -22.21 4.24
N ARG A 199 1.67 -22.49 5.44
CA ARG A 199 1.66 -21.54 6.56
C ARG A 199 3.06 -20.99 6.81
N VAL A 200 3.16 -19.70 7.00
CA VAL A 200 4.39 -19.01 7.40
C VAL A 200 4.84 -19.53 8.77
N ARG A 201 6.09 -19.96 8.90
CA ARG A 201 6.68 -20.47 10.15
C ARG A 201 6.80 -19.37 11.20
N ASP A 202 6.64 -19.73 12.46
CA ASP A 202 6.71 -18.80 13.59
C ASP A 202 8.02 -18.02 13.66
N ALA A 203 9.12 -18.63 13.22
CA ALA A 203 10.42 -17.96 13.18
C ALA A 203 10.43 -16.70 12.28
N LEU A 204 9.62 -16.66 11.21
CA LEU A 204 9.47 -15.47 10.37
C LEU A 204 8.39 -14.54 10.92
N ARG A 205 7.32 -15.09 11.51
CA ARG A 205 6.18 -14.33 12.04
C ARG A 205 6.55 -13.36 13.16
N ARG A 206 7.55 -13.68 13.97
CA ARG A 206 7.95 -12.87 15.14
C ARG A 206 8.31 -11.42 14.81
N ASN A 207 8.77 -11.16 13.60
CA ASN A 207 9.22 -9.84 13.16
C ASN A 207 8.23 -9.15 12.21
N VAL A 208 7.03 -9.72 12.02
CA VAL A 208 6.03 -9.18 11.10
C VAL A 208 4.70 -9.03 11.82
N ARG A 209 4.09 -7.86 11.73
CA ARG A 209 2.73 -7.64 12.19
C ARG A 209 1.90 -6.93 11.13
N PHE A 210 0.58 -7.07 11.22
CA PHE A 210 -0.37 -6.47 10.30
C PHE A 210 -1.40 -5.66 11.07
N GLU A 211 -1.62 -4.44 10.63
CA GLU A 211 -2.54 -3.50 11.27
C GLU A 211 -3.59 -2.99 10.27
N ASP A 212 -4.83 -2.89 10.74
CA ASP A 212 -5.87 -2.19 10.00
C ASP A 212 -5.52 -0.71 9.95
N PHE A 213 -5.48 -0.18 8.73
CA PHE A 213 -5.15 1.21 8.55
C PHE A 213 -5.95 1.81 7.39
N HIS A 214 -6.63 2.89 7.67
CA HIS A 214 -7.29 3.66 6.63
C HIS A 214 -6.24 4.51 5.91
N LEU A 215 -5.91 4.14 4.67
CA LEU A 215 -4.75 4.67 3.94
C LEU A 215 -4.73 6.19 3.73
N LEU A 216 -5.87 6.87 3.94
CA LEU A 216 -5.97 8.33 3.98
C LEU A 216 -5.89 8.93 5.39
N SER A 217 -5.78 8.11 6.43
CA SER A 217 -5.63 8.58 7.80
C SER A 217 -4.24 9.16 8.04
N ARG A 218 -4.07 9.84 9.16
CA ARG A 218 -2.76 10.29 9.62
C ARG A 218 -1.90 9.08 9.96
N LEU A 219 -0.67 9.07 9.48
CA LEU A 219 0.28 7.96 9.68
C LEU A 219 1.03 8.02 11.02
N ASP A 220 1.06 9.18 11.68
CA ASP A 220 1.79 9.39 12.93
C ASP A 220 1.47 8.39 14.07
N PRO A 221 0.22 7.86 14.23
CA PRO A 221 -0.04 6.83 15.23
C PRO A 221 0.74 5.52 15.02
N LEU A 222 1.20 5.24 13.81
CA LEU A 222 2.03 4.07 13.52
C LEU A 222 3.47 4.22 14.05
N GLY A 223 3.86 5.43 14.46
CA GLY A 223 5.21 5.75 14.90
C GLY A 223 6.19 5.99 13.75
N GLN A 224 7.49 6.02 14.06
CA GLN A 224 8.55 6.29 13.10
C GLN A 224 9.04 4.99 12.44
N PHE A 225 9.43 5.10 11.17
CA PHE A 225 9.99 4.02 10.37
C PHE A 225 11.32 4.43 9.74
N ASP A 226 12.22 3.47 9.60
CA ASP A 226 13.51 3.67 8.96
C ASP A 226 13.41 3.43 7.43
N CYS A 227 12.37 2.71 7.00
CA CYS A 227 12.02 2.57 5.60
C CYS A 227 10.51 2.41 5.43
N VAL A 228 9.94 3.12 4.47
CA VAL A 228 8.58 2.89 3.98
C VAL A 228 8.67 2.27 2.59
N VAL A 229 8.05 1.12 2.43
CA VAL A 229 7.91 0.42 1.14
C VAL A 229 6.51 0.67 0.63
N PHE A 230 6.40 1.39 -0.49
CA PHE A 230 5.14 1.79 -1.09
C PHE A 230 5.14 1.49 -2.58
N ARG A 231 4.82 0.26 -2.95
CA ARG A 231 4.97 -0.24 -4.32
C ARG A 231 3.65 -0.52 -5.01
N GLY A 232 3.53 -0.05 -6.26
CA GLY A 232 2.46 -0.41 -7.20
C GLY A 232 1.05 0.09 -6.85
N SER A 233 0.90 0.91 -5.81
CA SER A 233 -0.40 1.45 -5.43
C SER A 233 -0.53 2.97 -5.56
N LEU A 234 0.58 3.70 -5.52
CA LEU A 234 0.54 5.17 -5.49
C LEU A 234 -0.23 5.77 -6.68
N ARG A 235 0.01 5.28 -7.89
CA ARG A 235 -0.68 5.75 -9.12
C ARG A 235 -2.19 5.50 -9.16
N ARG A 236 -2.72 4.66 -8.24
CA ARG A 236 -4.16 4.41 -8.13
C ARG A 236 -4.89 5.51 -7.36
N TYR A 237 -4.17 6.25 -6.52
CA TYR A 237 -4.73 7.36 -5.79
C TYR A 237 -5.00 8.54 -6.71
N SER A 238 -6.08 9.28 -6.43
CA SER A 238 -6.30 10.59 -7.05
C SER A 238 -5.17 11.56 -6.69
N GLY A 239 -4.94 12.59 -7.51
CA GLY A 239 -3.88 13.57 -7.25
C GLY A 239 -3.90 14.14 -5.82
N PRO A 240 -5.04 14.63 -5.31
CA PRO A 240 -5.14 15.11 -3.93
C PRO A 240 -4.84 14.02 -2.89
N ALA A 241 -5.26 12.77 -3.12
CA ALA A 241 -4.98 11.66 -2.21
C ALA A 241 -3.49 11.28 -2.23
N GLN A 242 -2.83 11.30 -3.39
CA GLN A 242 -1.37 11.09 -3.49
C GLN A 242 -0.61 12.11 -2.63
N VAL A 243 -0.95 13.40 -2.74
CA VAL A 243 -0.34 14.47 -1.95
C VAL A 243 -0.53 14.20 -0.46
N ARG A 244 -1.74 13.83 -0.03
CA ARG A 244 -2.05 13.54 1.38
C ARG A 244 -1.23 12.36 1.91
N VAL A 245 -1.18 11.26 1.15
CA VAL A 245 -0.43 10.06 1.53
C VAL A 245 1.08 10.36 1.60
N LEU A 246 1.64 11.04 0.60
CA LEU A 246 3.07 11.37 0.59
C LEU A 246 3.47 12.30 1.74
N ARG A 247 2.64 13.27 2.10
CA ARG A 247 2.86 14.09 3.30
C ARG A 247 2.85 13.24 4.57
N GLY A 248 1.90 12.30 4.69
CA GLY A 248 1.88 11.35 5.80
C GLY A 248 3.14 10.50 5.87
N VAL A 249 3.59 9.97 4.73
CA VAL A 249 4.84 9.19 4.64
C VAL A 249 6.04 10.03 5.10
N THR A 250 6.12 11.30 4.69
CA THR A 250 7.19 12.20 5.13
C THR A 250 7.22 12.37 6.66
N GLN A 251 6.07 12.35 7.32
CA GLN A 251 5.99 12.50 8.78
C GLN A 251 6.50 11.27 9.54
N VAL A 252 6.36 10.08 8.98
CA VAL A 252 6.71 8.81 9.65
C VAL A 252 8.04 8.22 9.21
N VAL A 253 8.62 8.66 8.11
CA VAL A 253 9.99 8.27 7.75
C VAL A 253 10.96 9.07 8.61
N GLY A 254 11.82 8.39 9.37
CA GLY A 254 12.85 9.00 10.20
C GLY A 254 13.90 9.77 9.39
N GLU A 255 14.72 10.57 10.07
CA GLU A 255 15.87 11.24 9.44
C GLU A 255 16.79 10.22 8.76
N ASN A 256 17.21 10.50 7.53
CA ASN A 256 17.97 9.58 6.68
C ASN A 256 17.28 8.24 6.36
N GLY A 257 15.99 8.09 6.72
CA GLY A 257 15.19 6.94 6.36
C GLY A 257 14.86 6.91 4.86
N PHE A 258 14.31 5.80 4.42
CA PHE A 258 14.08 5.51 3.00
C PHE A 258 12.60 5.47 2.65
N LEU A 259 12.29 5.89 1.43
CA LEU A 259 11.04 5.57 0.74
C LEU A 259 11.40 4.73 -0.50
N LEU A 260 10.97 3.47 -0.49
CA LEU A 260 11.16 2.54 -1.61
C LEU A 260 9.85 2.40 -2.39
N LEU A 261 9.89 2.77 -3.65
CA LEU A 261 8.78 2.71 -4.60
C LEU A 261 8.89 1.49 -5.51
N GLY A 262 7.78 1.14 -6.17
CA GLY A 262 7.77 0.14 -7.22
C GLY A 262 8.47 0.61 -8.50
N THR A 263 8.94 -0.34 -9.31
CA THR A 263 9.47 -0.02 -10.64
C THR A 263 8.39 0.65 -11.49
N GLY A 264 8.67 1.85 -11.98
CA GLY A 264 7.73 2.67 -12.75
C GLY A 264 6.75 3.50 -11.90
N ASP A 265 6.80 3.41 -10.57
CA ASP A 265 6.18 4.42 -9.72
C ASP A 265 7.09 5.66 -9.71
N ALA A 266 6.50 6.83 -9.80
CA ALA A 266 7.20 8.10 -9.67
C ALA A 266 6.43 8.99 -8.69
N VAL A 267 7.16 9.68 -7.85
CA VAL A 267 6.61 10.70 -6.95
C VAL A 267 7.30 12.02 -7.23
N PRO A 268 6.59 13.14 -7.15
CA PRO A 268 7.23 14.44 -7.07
C PRO A 268 7.97 14.50 -5.72
N HIS A 269 9.24 14.10 -5.71
CA HIS A 269 10.08 14.10 -4.50
C HIS A 269 10.49 15.51 -4.06
N VAL A 270 10.54 16.42 -5.01
CA VAL A 270 10.81 17.85 -4.76
C VAL A 270 9.60 18.44 -4.00
N GLY A 271 9.83 18.92 -2.79
CA GLY A 271 8.79 19.50 -1.92
C GLY A 271 8.27 18.58 -0.82
N TYR A 272 8.65 17.29 -0.83
CA TYR A 272 8.32 16.36 0.27
C TYR A 272 9.52 16.02 1.15
N GLY A 273 10.66 16.68 0.99
CA GLY A 273 11.85 16.44 1.79
C GLY A 273 12.55 15.11 1.48
N PHE A 274 12.36 14.58 0.28
CA PHE A 274 13.08 13.41 -0.22
C PHE A 274 14.03 13.77 -1.35
N GLU A 275 15.11 13.01 -1.48
CA GLU A 275 16.05 13.05 -2.58
C GLU A 275 16.30 11.64 -3.14
N GLU A 276 16.61 11.54 -4.42
CA GLU A 276 16.97 10.27 -5.04
C GLU A 276 18.31 9.75 -4.47
N VAL A 277 18.37 8.45 -4.23
CA VAL A 277 19.62 7.77 -3.85
C VAL A 277 20.36 7.39 -5.13
N ASP A 278 21.53 7.95 -5.36
CA ASP A 278 22.40 7.64 -6.50
C ASP A 278 21.67 7.68 -7.87
N GLY A 279 20.75 8.62 -8.06
CA GLY A 279 19.97 8.75 -9.29
C GLY A 279 18.90 7.67 -9.49
N LEU A 280 18.57 6.89 -8.46
CA LEU A 280 17.53 5.86 -8.49
C LEU A 280 16.17 6.49 -8.19
N SER A 281 15.37 6.72 -9.20
CA SER A 281 14.05 7.38 -9.08
C SER A 281 13.03 6.65 -8.20
N ASN A 282 13.25 5.37 -7.93
CA ASN A 282 12.38 4.55 -7.09
C ASN A 282 12.94 4.24 -5.69
N LEU A 283 14.10 4.82 -5.34
CA LEU A 283 14.65 4.78 -3.99
C LEU A 283 15.00 6.19 -3.54
N LEU A 284 14.27 6.67 -2.56
CA LEU A 284 14.39 8.03 -2.05
C LEU A 284 14.85 7.98 -0.60
N ARG A 285 15.69 8.98 -0.21
CA ARG A 285 16.12 9.20 1.18
C ARG A 285 15.51 10.48 1.69
N ARG A 286 15.05 10.48 2.94
CA ARG A 286 14.59 11.68 3.59
C ARG A 286 15.75 12.60 3.92
N ARG A 287 15.67 13.85 3.44
CA ARG A 287 16.54 14.95 3.86
C ARG A 287 15.89 15.72 5.00
N VAL A 288 16.66 15.95 6.03
CA VAL A 288 16.33 17.00 7.00
C VAL A 288 16.75 18.32 6.37
N VAL A 289 15.80 19.08 5.91
CA VAL A 289 16.07 20.48 5.60
C VAL A 289 16.27 21.17 6.95
N LYS A 290 17.53 21.39 7.34
CA LYS A 290 17.79 22.30 8.46
C LYS A 290 17.13 23.64 8.08
N PRO A 291 16.37 24.25 9.00
CA PRO A 291 15.86 25.60 8.76
C PRO A 291 17.07 26.45 8.35
N VAL A 292 16.99 27.10 7.20
CA VAL A 292 17.94 28.16 6.87
C VAL A 292 17.81 29.14 8.02
N GLU A 293 18.85 29.27 8.84
CA GLU A 293 18.93 30.35 9.81
C GLU A 293 18.69 31.63 8.99
N ALA A 294 17.57 32.28 9.28
CA ALA A 294 17.28 33.56 8.66
C ALA A 294 18.48 34.46 9.02
N ASP A 295 19.24 34.82 8.01
CA ASP A 295 20.29 35.85 8.15
C ASP A 295 19.63 36.99 8.89
N THR A 296 20.09 37.20 10.10
CA THR A 296 19.70 38.33 10.94
C THR A 296 20.11 39.56 10.14
N GLU A 297 19.15 40.18 9.45
CA GLU A 297 19.37 41.45 8.78
C GLU A 297 20.06 42.39 9.77
N ALA A 298 21.26 42.80 9.37
CA ALA A 298 22.05 43.77 10.10
C ALA A 298 21.19 45.02 10.34
N GLU A 299 21.00 45.38 11.60
CA GLU A 299 20.34 46.64 11.99
C GLU A 299 20.92 47.81 11.20
N PRO A 300 20.08 48.66 10.56
CA PRO A 300 20.61 49.87 9.89
C PRO A 300 21.20 50.78 10.93
N LYS A 301 22.52 51.12 10.77
CA LYS A 301 23.25 52.10 11.58
C LYS A 301 22.46 53.40 11.60
N ARG A 302 21.93 53.75 12.76
CA ARG A 302 21.32 55.07 13.02
C ARG A 302 22.40 56.17 12.87
N THR A 303 22.33 56.89 11.78
CA THR A 303 23.09 58.14 11.61
C THR A 303 22.52 59.16 12.58
N ARG A 304 23.33 59.51 13.60
CA ARG A 304 23.03 60.66 14.46
C ARG A 304 23.28 61.94 13.62
N PHE A 305 22.20 62.68 13.36
CA PHE A 305 22.31 64.08 13.01
C PHE A 305 22.44 64.88 14.31
N GLY A 306 23.59 65.57 14.48
CA GLY A 306 23.82 66.55 15.55
C GLY A 306 23.16 67.90 15.18
N PRO A 307 22.76 68.70 16.19
CA PRO A 307 22.17 70.00 15.95
C PRO A 307 23.25 71.03 15.59
N GLY A 308 23.01 71.79 14.55
CA GLY A 308 23.64 73.05 14.19
C GLY A 308 22.60 74.11 14.01
#